data_013fbda9b1f0aed3d1f203755a341735
#
_entry.id   013fbda9b1f0aed3d1f203755a341735
#
_cell.length_a   1.000
_cell.length_b   1.000
_cell.length_c   1.000
_cell.angle_alpha   90.00
_cell.angle_beta   90.00
_cell.angle_gamma   90.00
#
_symmetry.space_group_name_H-M   'P 1'
#
loop_
_entity.id
_entity.type
_entity.pdbx_description
1 polymer ?
#
loop_
_entity_poly.entity_id
_entity_poly.type
_entity_poly.pdbx_seq_one_letter_code
_entity_poly.pdbx_strand_id
1 'polypeptide(L)'
;IKPLVGDNVEIEVIDKDNFKGNVVDILPRKNELIRPASANIDQAMVIFAVKTPEPNFNLLDKFILMMNYQDVPTVVCFNKEELADDEYKNELKKKYEGCGCECIFISAKNNIGIDRIMEVLKGKTTVLAGPSGVGKSTLTNLLIPDMEEQGEVSQTGEVSRIGRGRHTTRHSEIYNVCKQTYICDTPGFTSLNLPDVEKEDLRFYFEEFVPFEGKCRFNGCMHVSEPGCAVKQAVEDGIINYDRYKSYTDIFEEIKNKKKY
;
A
#
# COMPACT_ATOMS: atom_id res chain seq x y z
N ILE A 1 2.96 -9.36 -24.24
CA ILE A 1 2.87 -8.96 -22.80
C ILE A 1 1.43 -8.56 -22.53
N LYS A 2 0.86 -8.96 -21.37
CA LYS A 2 -0.48 -8.55 -20.97
C LYS A 2 -0.40 -7.10 -20.45
N PRO A 3 -1.20 -6.14 -20.97
CA PRO A 3 -1.22 -4.78 -20.48
C PRO A 3 -1.63 -4.70 -18.99
N LEU A 4 -0.99 -3.80 -18.25
CA LEU A 4 -1.30 -3.49 -16.86
C LEU A 4 -1.52 -1.98 -16.70
N VAL A 5 -2.31 -1.60 -15.69
CA VAL A 5 -2.43 -0.19 -15.30
C VAL A 5 -1.07 0.31 -14.83
N GLY A 6 -0.63 1.47 -15.34
CA GLY A 6 0.69 2.03 -15.10
C GLY A 6 1.73 1.70 -16.18
N ASP A 7 1.39 0.93 -17.21
CA ASP A 7 2.31 0.72 -18.34
C ASP A 7 2.60 2.00 -19.09
N ASN A 8 3.87 2.21 -19.44
CA ASN A 8 4.27 3.15 -20.45
C ASN A 8 4.13 2.50 -21.83
N VAL A 9 3.43 3.18 -22.74
CA VAL A 9 3.08 2.61 -24.03
C VAL A 9 3.49 3.51 -25.19
N GLU A 10 3.79 2.91 -26.31
CA GLU A 10 3.89 3.57 -27.61
C GLU A 10 2.51 3.56 -28.27
N ILE A 11 2.08 4.72 -28.79
CA ILE A 11 0.78 4.87 -29.44
C ILE A 11 0.93 5.38 -30.87
N GLU A 12 0.13 4.82 -31.78
CA GLU A 12 -0.12 5.36 -33.10
C GLU A 12 -1.38 6.22 -33.05
N VAL A 13 -1.23 7.53 -33.31
CA VAL A 13 -2.36 8.47 -33.29
C VAL A 13 -3.16 8.31 -34.56
N ILE A 14 -4.44 7.90 -34.45
CA ILE A 14 -5.35 7.73 -35.59
C ILE A 14 -6.13 9.03 -35.85
N ASP A 15 -6.59 9.68 -34.80
CA ASP A 15 -7.43 10.88 -34.87
C ASP A 15 -7.02 11.84 -33.74
N LYS A 16 -6.36 12.94 -34.11
CA LYS A 16 -5.88 13.95 -33.14
C LYS A 16 -7.02 14.76 -32.53
N ASP A 17 -8.07 15.02 -33.31
CA ASP A 17 -9.17 15.87 -32.86
C ASP A 17 -10.07 15.15 -31.83
N ASN A 18 -10.18 13.85 -31.94
CA ASN A 18 -10.95 12.99 -31.05
C ASN A 18 -10.08 12.20 -30.06
N PHE A 19 -8.77 12.49 -29.95
CA PHE A 19 -7.82 11.82 -29.06
C PHE A 19 -7.84 10.30 -29.17
N LYS A 20 -7.94 9.75 -30.39
CA LYS A 20 -7.95 8.30 -30.64
C LYS A 20 -6.62 7.82 -31.15
N GLY A 21 -6.16 6.69 -30.60
CA GLY A 21 -4.95 6.02 -31.04
C GLY A 21 -4.98 4.53 -30.69
N ASN A 22 -4.09 3.78 -31.29
CA ASN A 22 -3.83 2.39 -30.95
C ASN A 22 -2.54 2.27 -30.13
N VAL A 23 -2.55 1.44 -29.12
CA VAL A 23 -1.32 1.02 -28.44
C VAL A 23 -0.60 0.04 -29.38
N VAL A 24 0.62 0.39 -29.79
CA VAL A 24 1.44 -0.42 -30.69
C VAL A 24 2.50 -1.22 -29.94
N ASP A 25 3.00 -0.71 -28.81
CA ASP A 25 3.96 -1.42 -27.97
C ASP A 25 3.83 -1.03 -26.49
N ILE A 26 4.32 -1.94 -25.63
CA ILE A 26 4.42 -1.71 -24.17
C ILE A 26 5.91 -1.61 -23.84
N LEU A 27 6.33 -0.45 -23.34
CA LEU A 27 7.72 -0.21 -23.00
C LEU A 27 8.17 -1.05 -21.79
N PRO A 28 9.49 -1.27 -21.62
CA PRO A 28 10.02 -2.02 -20.48
C PRO A 28 9.53 -1.46 -19.15
N ARG A 29 9.04 -2.34 -18.29
CA ARG A 29 8.55 -2.03 -16.96
C ARG A 29 9.72 -1.86 -15.99
N LYS A 30 9.62 -0.87 -15.08
CA LYS A 30 10.48 -0.75 -13.91
C LYS A 30 10.20 -1.90 -12.92
N ASN A 31 8.94 -2.17 -12.67
CA ASN A 31 8.43 -3.28 -11.88
C ASN A 31 7.03 -3.68 -12.35
N GLU A 32 6.61 -4.85 -11.89
CA GLU A 32 5.27 -5.40 -12.10
C GLU A 32 4.77 -5.98 -10.79
N LEU A 33 3.72 -5.39 -10.23
CA LEU A 33 3.16 -5.86 -8.98
C LEU A 33 2.19 -7.02 -9.20
N ILE A 34 2.28 -8.01 -8.33
CA ILE A 34 1.38 -9.17 -8.32
C ILE A 34 0.01 -8.75 -7.80
N ARG A 35 -0.01 -8.01 -6.69
CA ARG A 35 -1.23 -7.47 -6.07
C ARG A 35 -0.92 -6.17 -5.32
N PRO A 36 -1.64 -5.10 -5.68
CA PRO A 36 -2.56 -4.99 -6.82
C PRO A 36 -1.82 -5.07 -8.16
N ALA A 37 -2.40 -5.74 -9.17
CA ALA A 37 -1.78 -5.89 -10.48
C ALA A 37 -1.63 -4.52 -11.17
N SER A 38 -0.40 -4.04 -11.23
CA SER A 38 -0.03 -2.73 -11.77
C SER A 38 1.45 -2.71 -12.15
N ALA A 39 1.85 -1.75 -12.97
CA ALA A 39 3.23 -1.61 -13.44
C ALA A 39 3.79 -0.23 -13.13
N ASN A 40 5.12 -0.12 -13.08
CA ASN A 40 5.86 1.15 -12.92
C ASN A 40 5.49 1.92 -11.65
N ILE A 41 5.29 1.20 -10.54
CA ILE A 41 4.93 1.76 -9.24
C ILE A 41 6.19 2.18 -8.47
N ASP A 42 6.20 3.40 -7.93
CA ASP A 42 7.29 3.92 -7.10
C ASP A 42 7.10 3.62 -5.62
N GLN A 43 5.85 3.58 -5.16
CA GLN A 43 5.51 3.27 -3.77
C GLN A 43 4.06 2.78 -3.64
N ALA A 44 3.77 2.14 -2.52
CA ALA A 44 2.41 1.79 -2.13
C ALA A 44 1.97 2.66 -0.94
N MET A 45 0.72 3.11 -0.94
CA MET A 45 0.06 3.71 0.21
C MET A 45 -1.09 2.81 0.64
N VAL A 46 -0.95 2.20 1.82
CA VAL A 46 -2.00 1.36 2.39
C VAL A 46 -2.83 2.17 3.38
N ILE A 47 -4.14 2.24 3.14
CA ILE A 47 -5.06 3.10 3.89
C ILE A 47 -5.92 2.23 4.80
N PHE A 48 -5.87 2.51 6.10
CA PHE A 48 -6.72 1.92 7.12
C PHE A 48 -7.46 3.02 7.88
N ALA A 49 -8.66 2.73 8.39
CA ALA A 49 -9.30 3.61 9.34
C ALA A 49 -8.72 3.39 10.75
N VAL A 50 -8.61 4.43 11.56
CA VAL A 50 -8.13 4.28 12.96
C VAL A 50 -9.08 3.45 13.82
N LYS A 51 -10.42 3.50 13.56
CA LYS A 51 -11.44 2.76 14.32
C LYS A 51 -12.54 2.15 13.48
N THR A 52 -13.18 2.89 12.59
CA THR A 52 -14.37 2.45 11.86
C THR A 52 -14.15 2.45 10.34
N PRO A 53 -14.05 1.29 9.68
CA PRO A 53 -14.11 -0.06 10.25
C PRO A 53 -12.93 -0.34 11.18
N GLU A 54 -13.12 -1.26 12.13
CA GLU A 54 -12.04 -1.71 13.02
C GLU A 54 -10.86 -2.21 12.21
N PRO A 55 -9.63 -1.71 12.45
CA PRO A 55 -8.47 -2.10 11.66
C PRO A 55 -8.07 -3.55 11.91
N ASN A 56 -7.99 -4.32 10.85
CA ASN A 56 -7.38 -5.64 10.89
C ASN A 56 -5.85 -5.50 10.69
N PHE A 57 -5.11 -5.44 11.78
CA PHE A 57 -3.66 -5.24 11.74
C PHE A 57 -2.91 -6.40 11.10
N ASN A 58 -3.38 -7.65 11.25
CA ASN A 58 -2.78 -8.78 10.54
C ASN A 58 -2.88 -8.62 9.01
N LEU A 59 -4.00 -8.08 8.53
CA LEU A 59 -4.15 -7.77 7.09
C LEU A 59 -3.22 -6.64 6.65
N LEU A 60 -3.02 -5.61 7.47
CA LEU A 60 -2.05 -4.54 7.21
C LEU A 60 -0.63 -5.10 7.17
N ASP A 61 -0.26 -5.95 8.11
CA ASP A 61 1.06 -6.56 8.19
C ASP A 61 1.34 -7.49 7.01
N LYS A 62 0.34 -8.24 6.55
CA LYS A 62 0.42 -9.02 5.30
C LYS A 62 0.61 -8.14 4.07
N PHE A 63 0.00 -6.96 4.06
CA PHE A 63 0.19 -6.03 2.96
C PHE A 63 1.62 -5.45 2.94
N ILE A 64 2.13 -5.04 4.10
CA ILE A 64 3.53 -4.57 4.24
C ILE A 64 4.50 -5.69 3.78
N LEU A 65 4.30 -6.92 4.25
CA LEU A 65 5.07 -8.09 3.80
C LEU A 65 5.03 -8.25 2.28
N MET A 66 3.84 -8.14 1.67
CA MET A 66 3.68 -8.27 0.21
C MET A 66 4.46 -7.18 -0.53
N MET A 67 4.49 -5.96 -0.02
CA MET A 67 5.23 -4.87 -0.64
C MET A 67 6.74 -5.03 -0.46
N ASN A 68 7.18 -5.40 0.74
CA ASN A 68 8.60 -5.71 1.00
C ASN A 68 9.10 -6.87 0.12
N TYR A 69 8.27 -7.89 -0.09
CA TYR A 69 8.57 -9.00 -1.01
C TYR A 69 8.75 -8.54 -2.47
N GLN A 70 8.11 -7.46 -2.87
CA GLN A 70 8.17 -6.88 -4.23
C GLN A 70 9.12 -5.67 -4.30
N ASP A 71 9.91 -5.39 -3.27
CA ASP A 71 10.82 -4.24 -3.16
C ASP A 71 10.12 -2.89 -3.41
N VAL A 72 8.87 -2.75 -2.91
CA VAL A 72 8.08 -1.53 -3.06
C VAL A 72 7.97 -0.79 -1.74
N PRO A 73 8.52 0.44 -1.62
CA PRO A 73 8.37 1.27 -0.43
C PRO A 73 6.91 1.46 -0.05
N THR A 74 6.59 1.36 1.24
CA THR A 74 5.21 1.43 1.73
C THR A 74 5.03 2.59 2.68
N VAL A 75 3.91 3.31 2.51
CA VAL A 75 3.40 4.31 3.46
C VAL A 75 2.11 3.79 4.07
N VAL A 76 2.03 3.78 5.39
CA VAL A 76 0.81 3.43 6.13
C VAL A 76 0.03 4.70 6.42
N CYS A 77 -1.18 4.80 5.88
CA CYS A 77 -2.05 5.95 6.07
C CYS A 77 -3.24 5.56 6.95
N PHE A 78 -3.30 6.11 8.15
CA PHE A 78 -4.43 5.96 9.06
C PHE A 78 -5.42 7.11 8.86
N ASN A 79 -6.54 6.81 8.18
CA ASN A 79 -7.62 7.76 7.93
C ASN A 79 -8.65 7.78 9.06
N LYS A 80 -9.48 8.82 9.07
CA LYS A 80 -10.51 9.09 10.10
C LYS A 80 -9.89 9.36 11.48
N GLU A 81 -8.78 10.08 11.51
CA GLU A 81 -8.05 10.38 12.74
C GLU A 81 -8.91 11.09 13.79
N GLU A 82 -9.99 11.77 13.36
CA GLU A 82 -10.98 12.40 14.22
C GLU A 82 -11.72 11.42 15.15
N LEU A 83 -11.61 10.12 14.89
CA LEU A 83 -12.21 9.06 15.73
C LEU A 83 -11.27 8.55 16.82
N ALA A 84 -10.03 9.03 16.88
CA ALA A 84 -9.01 8.60 17.84
C ALA A 84 -8.45 9.78 18.61
N ASP A 85 -8.15 9.56 19.89
CA ASP A 85 -7.37 10.48 20.70
C ASP A 85 -5.87 10.36 20.38
N ASP A 86 -5.09 11.28 20.95
CA ASP A 86 -3.64 11.32 20.70
C ASP A 86 -2.91 10.14 21.34
N GLU A 87 -3.43 9.57 22.42
CA GLU A 87 -2.86 8.38 23.05
C GLU A 87 -2.91 7.18 22.12
N TYR A 88 -4.07 6.89 21.54
CA TYR A 88 -4.24 5.79 20.59
C TYR A 88 -3.42 6.00 19.30
N LYS A 89 -3.36 7.24 18.78
CA LYS A 89 -2.49 7.55 17.62
C LYS A 89 -1.01 7.29 17.94
N ASN A 90 -0.56 7.62 19.15
CA ASN A 90 0.81 7.33 19.59
C ASN A 90 1.07 5.84 19.77
N GLU A 91 0.10 5.07 20.25
CA GLU A 91 0.18 3.61 20.30
C GLU A 91 0.35 3.02 18.89
N LEU A 92 -0.43 3.48 17.91
CA LEU A 92 -0.31 3.03 16.52
C LEU A 92 1.06 3.40 15.93
N LYS A 93 1.58 4.60 16.20
CA LYS A 93 2.93 4.99 15.77
C LYS A 93 3.99 4.05 16.35
N LYS A 94 3.95 3.81 17.65
CA LYS A 94 4.87 2.89 18.34
C LYS A 94 4.76 1.45 17.80
N LYS A 95 3.54 1.02 17.46
CA LYS A 95 3.31 -0.33 16.91
C LYS A 95 4.07 -0.57 15.61
N TYR A 96 4.14 0.46 14.75
CA TYR A 96 4.81 0.39 13.44
C TYR A 96 6.21 1.04 13.43
N GLU A 97 6.74 1.39 14.59
CA GLU A 97 8.10 1.90 14.72
C GLU A 97 9.12 0.82 14.29
N GLY A 98 10.06 1.18 13.45
CA GLY A 98 11.07 0.27 12.93
C GLY A 98 10.62 -0.68 11.81
N CYS A 99 9.34 -0.68 11.42
CA CYS A 99 8.82 -1.57 10.36
C CYS A 99 9.20 -1.14 8.93
N GLY A 100 10.02 -0.07 8.76
CA GLY A 100 10.41 0.44 7.46
C GLY A 100 9.37 1.32 6.77
N CYS A 101 8.19 1.53 7.39
CA CYS A 101 7.10 2.30 6.81
C CYS A 101 6.91 3.64 7.52
N GLU A 102 6.67 4.71 6.76
CA GLU A 102 6.16 5.96 7.33
C GLU A 102 4.67 5.80 7.69
N CYS A 103 4.29 6.24 8.91
CA CYS A 103 2.90 6.26 9.36
C CYS A 103 2.35 7.69 9.34
N ILE A 104 1.28 7.92 8.57
CA ILE A 104 0.61 9.21 8.41
C ILE A 104 -0.82 9.09 8.94
N PHE A 105 -1.26 10.11 9.69
CA PHE A 105 -2.64 10.21 10.17
C PHE A 105 -3.34 11.33 9.44
N ILE A 106 -4.56 11.06 8.96
CA ILE A 106 -5.37 12.03 8.20
C ILE A 106 -6.84 11.94 8.58
N SER A 107 -7.55 13.01 8.29
CA SER A 107 -9.01 13.01 8.17
C SER A 107 -9.40 13.47 6.77
N ALA A 108 -9.63 12.53 5.85
CA ALA A 108 -10.10 12.87 4.52
C ALA A 108 -11.46 13.59 4.56
N LYS A 109 -12.30 13.31 5.55
CA LYS A 109 -13.59 13.98 5.76
C LYS A 109 -13.43 15.46 6.11
N ASN A 110 -12.43 15.78 6.96
CA ASN A 110 -12.21 17.12 7.50
C ASN A 110 -11.06 17.86 6.78
N ASN A 111 -10.51 17.28 5.72
CA ASN A 111 -9.36 17.80 4.96
C ASN A 111 -8.12 18.08 5.82
N ILE A 112 -7.85 17.19 6.81
CA ILE A 112 -6.69 17.28 7.70
C ILE A 112 -5.61 16.32 7.23
N GLY A 113 -4.34 16.79 7.20
CA GLY A 113 -3.17 15.98 6.83
C GLY A 113 -3.03 15.74 5.32
N ILE A 114 -3.86 16.36 4.48
CA ILE A 114 -3.83 16.18 3.01
C ILE A 114 -2.54 16.77 2.41
N ASP A 115 -2.05 17.90 2.94
CA ASP A 115 -0.77 18.49 2.50
C ASP A 115 0.39 17.50 2.67
N ARG A 116 0.42 16.77 3.79
CA ARG A 116 1.43 15.73 4.02
C ARG A 116 1.31 14.58 3.02
N ILE A 117 0.09 14.18 2.68
CA ILE A 117 -0.13 13.19 1.61
C ILE A 117 0.42 13.70 0.28
N MET A 118 0.12 14.95 -0.09
CA MET A 118 0.64 15.54 -1.33
C MET A 118 2.17 15.59 -1.38
N GLU A 119 2.85 15.89 -0.27
CA GLU A 119 4.31 15.85 -0.18
C GLU A 119 4.85 14.44 -0.45
N VAL A 120 4.26 13.41 0.15
CA VAL A 120 4.67 12.01 0.01
C VAL A 120 4.43 11.48 -1.40
N LEU A 121 3.35 11.93 -2.06
CA LEU A 121 2.99 11.52 -3.42
C LEU A 121 3.84 12.19 -4.50
N LYS A 122 4.39 13.38 -4.22
CA LYS A 122 5.01 14.26 -5.20
C LYS A 122 6.07 13.56 -6.07
N GLY A 123 5.87 13.61 -7.39
CA GLY A 123 6.79 13.05 -8.39
C GLY A 123 6.80 11.52 -8.45
N LYS A 124 5.81 10.85 -7.88
CA LYS A 124 5.75 9.39 -7.80
C LYS A 124 4.45 8.84 -8.38
N THR A 125 4.51 7.62 -8.84
CA THR A 125 3.34 6.78 -9.12
C THR A 125 3.05 5.92 -7.89
N THR A 126 1.95 6.22 -7.19
CA THR A 126 1.60 5.57 -5.92
C THR A 126 0.38 4.69 -6.09
N VAL A 127 0.49 3.41 -5.75
CA VAL A 127 -0.68 2.54 -5.68
C VAL A 127 -1.41 2.75 -4.34
N LEU A 128 -2.72 3.00 -4.40
CA LEU A 128 -3.58 3.11 -3.22
C LEU A 128 -4.24 1.76 -2.94
N ALA A 129 -4.08 1.26 -1.73
CA ALA A 129 -4.62 -0.01 -1.31
C ALA A 129 -5.26 0.08 0.08
N GLY A 130 -6.13 -0.86 0.43
CA GLY A 130 -6.75 -0.91 1.75
C GLY A 130 -8.15 -1.50 1.71
N PRO A 131 -8.73 -1.85 2.88
CA PRO A 131 -10.05 -2.45 2.99
C PRO A 131 -11.17 -1.54 2.46
N SER A 132 -12.36 -2.13 2.31
CA SER A 132 -13.56 -1.35 1.99
C SER A 132 -13.96 -0.46 3.18
N GLY A 133 -14.47 0.74 2.89
CA GLY A 133 -15.00 1.66 3.91
C GLY A 133 -13.97 2.47 4.70
N VAL A 134 -12.66 2.33 4.42
CA VAL A 134 -11.60 3.12 5.09
C VAL A 134 -11.48 4.55 4.57
N GLY A 135 -12.16 4.90 3.46
CA GLY A 135 -12.18 6.24 2.89
C GLY A 135 -11.21 6.45 1.71
N LYS A 136 -10.78 5.37 1.02
CA LYS A 136 -9.95 5.49 -0.19
C LYS A 136 -10.56 6.43 -1.23
N SER A 137 -11.80 6.21 -1.64
CA SER A 137 -12.47 7.04 -2.65
C SER A 137 -12.65 8.48 -2.20
N THR A 138 -12.84 8.74 -0.90
CA THR A 138 -12.87 10.10 -0.37
C THR A 138 -11.53 10.78 -0.53
N LEU A 139 -10.45 10.08 -0.17
CA LEU A 139 -9.09 10.60 -0.35
C LEU A 139 -8.76 10.81 -1.83
N THR A 140 -9.03 9.83 -2.69
CA THR A 140 -8.83 9.94 -4.14
C THR A 140 -9.53 11.17 -4.70
N ASN A 141 -10.77 11.43 -4.29
CA ASN A 141 -11.53 12.61 -4.72
C ASN A 141 -10.93 13.94 -4.26
N LEU A 142 -10.27 13.98 -3.10
CA LEU A 142 -9.58 15.18 -2.62
C LEU A 142 -8.25 15.42 -3.34
N LEU A 143 -7.60 14.35 -3.81
CA LEU A 143 -6.29 14.44 -4.46
C LEU A 143 -6.39 14.76 -5.95
N ILE A 144 -7.48 14.40 -6.60
CA ILE A 144 -7.69 14.67 -8.03
C ILE A 144 -8.24 16.08 -8.17
N PRO A 145 -7.54 16.99 -8.86
CA PRO A 145 -8.04 18.36 -9.10
C PRO A 145 -9.35 18.32 -9.88
N ASP A 146 -10.26 19.23 -9.56
CA ASP A 146 -11.45 19.45 -10.39
C ASP A 146 -11.00 19.91 -11.76
N MET A 147 -11.54 19.29 -12.83
CA MET A 147 -11.16 19.59 -14.22
C MET A 147 -11.45 21.07 -14.62
N GLU A 148 -12.23 21.77 -13.81
CA GLU A 148 -12.55 23.19 -14.02
C GLU A 148 -11.39 24.15 -13.69
N GLU A 149 -10.44 23.74 -12.83
CA GLU A 149 -9.30 24.57 -12.43
C GLU A 149 -8.10 24.50 -13.40
N GLN A 150 -8.04 23.50 -14.29
CA GLN A 150 -6.88 23.31 -15.18
C GLN A 150 -6.92 24.11 -16.48
N GLY A 151 -7.96 24.95 -16.71
CA GLY A 151 -7.98 25.92 -17.85
C GLY A 151 -7.89 25.34 -19.27
N GLU A 152 -7.80 24.04 -19.42
CA GLU A 152 -7.84 23.33 -20.68
C GLU A 152 -9.18 22.62 -20.82
N VAL A 153 -10.17 23.40 -21.28
CA VAL A 153 -11.45 22.86 -21.77
C VAL A 153 -11.15 22.03 -23.01
N SER A 154 -10.89 20.75 -22.84
CA SER A 154 -11.02 19.80 -23.92
C SER A 154 -12.51 19.68 -24.25
N GLN A 155 -12.94 20.33 -25.33
CA GLN A 155 -14.32 20.37 -25.81
C GLN A 155 -14.84 19.03 -26.36
N THR A 156 -14.15 17.91 -26.14
CA THR A 156 -14.57 16.64 -26.72
C THR A 156 -14.29 15.50 -25.79
N GLY A 157 -15.33 14.90 -25.34
CA GLY A 157 -15.34 13.61 -24.68
C GLY A 157 -15.95 13.70 -23.29
N GLU A 158 -17.12 13.11 -23.15
CA GLU A 158 -17.64 12.67 -21.87
C GLU A 158 -16.59 11.78 -21.19
N VAL A 159 -15.61 12.39 -20.50
CA VAL A 159 -14.98 11.69 -19.39
C VAL A 159 -16.11 11.53 -18.41
N SER A 160 -16.70 10.34 -18.45
CA SER A 160 -17.80 9.96 -17.60
C SER A 160 -17.48 10.46 -16.19
N ARG A 161 -18.24 11.43 -15.70
CA ARG A 161 -18.52 11.59 -14.28
C ARG A 161 -19.13 10.26 -13.85
N ILE A 162 -18.28 9.26 -13.70
CA ILE A 162 -18.67 7.99 -13.13
C ILE A 162 -19.19 8.37 -11.77
N GLY A 163 -20.49 8.16 -11.60
CA GLY A 163 -21.22 8.50 -10.40
C GLY A 163 -20.48 8.01 -9.18
N ARG A 164 -19.78 8.92 -8.49
CA ARG A 164 -18.97 8.70 -7.31
C ARG A 164 -19.86 8.49 -6.08
N GLY A 165 -20.72 7.50 -6.16
CA GLY A 165 -21.61 7.10 -5.09
C GLY A 165 -21.78 5.61 -5.06
N ARG A 166 -21.23 4.94 -4.06
CA ARG A 166 -21.56 3.55 -3.65
C ARG A 166 -21.16 2.39 -4.58
N HIS A 167 -20.14 2.49 -5.43
CA HIS A 167 -19.68 1.32 -6.17
C HIS A 167 -18.25 0.95 -5.76
N THR A 168 -18.07 -0.28 -5.31
CA THR A 168 -16.78 -0.94 -5.19
C THR A 168 -16.09 -0.86 -6.55
N THR A 169 -14.96 -0.17 -6.62
CA THR A 169 -14.10 -0.11 -7.80
C THR A 169 -13.79 -1.54 -8.23
N ARG A 170 -14.21 -1.94 -9.43
CA ARG A 170 -14.00 -3.30 -9.96
C ARG A 170 -12.70 -3.42 -10.75
N HIS A 171 -12.15 -2.29 -11.16
CA HIS A 171 -10.94 -2.18 -11.99
C HIS A 171 -9.98 -1.21 -11.34
N SER A 172 -8.67 -1.44 -11.54
CA SER A 172 -7.66 -0.45 -11.17
C SER A 172 -7.66 0.69 -12.18
N GLU A 173 -7.54 1.91 -11.72
CA GLU A 173 -7.52 3.12 -12.54
C GLU A 173 -6.35 4.01 -12.10
N ILE A 174 -5.71 4.69 -13.07
CA ILE A 174 -4.62 5.63 -12.79
C ILE A 174 -5.11 7.06 -13.01
N TYR A 175 -4.80 7.93 -12.05
CA TYR A 175 -5.19 9.35 -12.08
C TYR A 175 -3.95 10.24 -11.98
N ASN A 176 -3.93 11.32 -12.75
CA ASN A 176 -2.95 12.38 -12.59
C ASN A 176 -3.40 13.30 -11.46
N VAL A 177 -2.55 13.51 -10.45
CA VAL A 177 -2.79 14.41 -9.31
C VAL A 177 -2.20 15.79 -9.60
N CYS A 178 -0.96 15.82 -10.07
CA CYS A 178 -0.25 17.01 -10.52
C CYS A 178 0.95 16.57 -11.37
N LYS A 179 1.81 17.50 -11.79
CA LYS A 179 2.97 17.19 -12.65
C LYS A 179 3.73 15.95 -12.15
N GLN A 180 3.80 14.92 -13.01
CA GLN A 180 4.51 13.65 -12.76
C GLN A 180 4.11 12.94 -11.45
N THR A 181 2.92 13.20 -10.94
CA THR A 181 2.38 12.59 -9.73
C THR A 181 1.11 11.84 -10.08
N TYR A 182 1.12 10.53 -9.87
CA TYR A 182 0.00 9.67 -10.22
C TYR A 182 -0.42 8.82 -9.04
N ILE A 183 -1.72 8.58 -8.94
CA ILE A 183 -2.28 7.58 -8.04
C ILE A 183 -2.96 6.48 -8.86
N CYS A 184 -2.69 5.23 -8.48
CA CYS A 184 -3.38 4.07 -9.02
C CYS A 184 -4.37 3.59 -7.96
N ASP A 185 -5.66 3.90 -8.15
CA ASP A 185 -6.71 3.42 -7.24
C ASP A 185 -7.05 1.97 -7.56
N THR A 186 -7.11 1.15 -6.54
CA THR A 186 -7.33 -0.28 -6.66
C THR A 186 -8.57 -0.72 -5.91
N PRO A 187 -9.24 -1.80 -6.35
CA PRO A 187 -10.34 -2.37 -5.61
C PRO A 187 -9.96 -2.67 -4.16
N GLY A 188 -10.85 -2.31 -3.22
CA GLY A 188 -10.67 -2.65 -1.81
C GLY A 188 -10.55 -4.17 -1.61
N PHE A 189 -9.66 -4.59 -0.74
CA PHE A 189 -9.46 -6.00 -0.40
C PHE A 189 -9.91 -6.30 1.03
N THR A 190 -10.45 -7.49 1.25
CA THR A 190 -10.81 -7.99 2.58
C THR A 190 -9.90 -9.13 3.02
N SER A 191 -9.15 -9.69 2.08
CA SER A 191 -8.16 -10.74 2.31
C SER A 191 -7.02 -10.59 1.33
N LEU A 192 -5.83 -10.98 1.74
CA LEU A 192 -4.63 -10.98 0.92
C LEU A 192 -3.97 -12.36 1.02
N ASN A 193 -3.76 -13.00 -0.14
CA ASN A 193 -2.96 -14.21 -0.18
C ASN A 193 -1.50 -13.83 0.03
N LEU A 194 -0.82 -14.58 0.88
CA LEU A 194 0.61 -14.40 1.09
C LEU A 194 1.40 -14.66 -0.20
N PRO A 195 2.48 -13.93 -0.43
CA PRO A 195 3.40 -14.21 -1.52
C PRO A 195 4.03 -15.60 -1.35
N ASP A 196 4.71 -16.07 -2.37
CA ASP A 196 5.38 -17.37 -2.32
C ASP A 196 6.75 -17.24 -1.64
N VAL A 197 6.70 -16.98 -0.33
CA VAL A 197 7.86 -16.84 0.55
C VAL A 197 8.09 -18.16 1.27
N GLU A 198 9.33 -18.63 1.27
CA GLU A 198 9.72 -19.75 2.14
C GLU A 198 9.72 -19.26 3.60
N LYS A 199 9.30 -20.14 4.53
CA LYS A 199 9.19 -19.78 5.95
C LYS A 199 10.53 -19.36 6.57
N GLU A 200 11.64 -19.88 6.03
CA GLU A 200 13.01 -19.52 6.43
C GLU A 200 13.37 -18.08 6.09
N ASP A 201 12.78 -17.53 5.04
CA ASP A 201 13.07 -16.21 4.52
C ASP A 201 12.10 -15.13 5.05
N LEU A 202 10.97 -15.53 5.65
CA LEU A 202 9.95 -14.61 6.14
C LEU A 202 10.52 -13.49 7.02
N ARG A 203 11.50 -13.82 7.89
CA ARG A 203 12.13 -12.87 8.81
C ARG A 203 12.81 -11.69 8.14
N PHE A 204 13.27 -11.84 6.90
CA PHE A 204 13.93 -10.79 6.13
C PHE A 204 12.98 -9.72 5.61
N TYR A 205 11.68 -9.97 5.64
CA TYR A 205 10.63 -9.02 5.24
C TYR A 205 10.01 -8.26 6.41
N PHE A 206 10.55 -8.45 7.63
CA PHE A 206 10.20 -7.69 8.83
C PHE A 206 11.40 -6.81 9.20
N GLU A 207 11.37 -5.55 8.73
CA GLU A 207 12.49 -4.60 8.88
C GLU A 207 12.94 -4.40 10.32
N GLU A 208 12.01 -4.47 11.29
CA GLU A 208 12.28 -4.38 12.71
C GLU A 208 13.12 -5.54 13.26
N PHE A 209 13.28 -6.63 12.50
CA PHE A 209 14.12 -7.78 12.89
C PHE A 209 15.57 -7.63 12.41
N VAL A 210 15.79 -6.84 11.36
CA VAL A 210 17.11 -6.64 10.73
C VAL A 210 18.22 -6.29 11.74
N PRO A 211 18.01 -5.41 12.75
CA PRO A 211 19.04 -5.11 13.75
C PRO A 211 19.46 -6.29 14.61
N PHE A 212 18.67 -7.37 14.63
CA PHE A 212 18.88 -8.56 15.47
C PHE A 212 19.37 -9.78 14.67
N GLU A 213 19.50 -9.66 13.34
CA GLU A 213 20.05 -10.74 12.51
C GLU A 213 21.48 -11.12 12.95
N GLY A 214 21.73 -12.42 13.00
CA GLY A 214 23.02 -12.98 13.44
C GLY A 214 23.30 -12.89 14.95
N LYS A 215 22.41 -12.28 15.76
CA LYS A 215 22.58 -12.15 17.22
C LYS A 215 21.91 -13.27 18.02
N CYS A 216 21.16 -14.15 17.37
CA CYS A 216 20.54 -15.31 18.02
C CYS A 216 21.57 -16.39 18.35
N ARG A 217 21.26 -17.20 19.36
CA ARG A 217 22.11 -18.34 19.75
C ARG A 217 22.33 -19.37 18.63
N PHE A 218 21.33 -19.51 17.73
CA PHE A 218 21.34 -20.48 16.64
C PHE A 218 21.40 -19.77 15.30
N ASN A 219 22.28 -20.23 14.41
CA ASN A 219 22.29 -19.79 13.02
C ASN A 219 20.98 -20.25 12.33
N GLY A 220 20.37 -19.36 11.52
CA GLY A 220 19.11 -19.65 10.84
C GLY A 220 17.90 -19.68 11.79
N CYS A 221 17.96 -18.98 12.92
CA CYS A 221 16.83 -18.82 13.83
C CYS A 221 15.63 -18.21 13.10
N MET A 222 14.50 -18.87 13.20
CA MET A 222 13.24 -18.37 12.61
C MET A 222 12.43 -17.51 13.59
N HIS A 223 13.01 -17.22 14.77
CA HIS A 223 12.44 -16.36 15.82
C HIS A 223 11.07 -16.80 16.37
N VAL A 224 10.72 -18.08 16.26
CA VAL A 224 9.44 -18.62 16.72
C VAL A 224 9.61 -19.40 18.02
N SER A 225 10.30 -20.56 17.97
CA SER A 225 10.41 -21.48 19.10
C SER A 225 11.80 -21.53 19.72
N GLU A 226 12.82 -21.00 19.05
CA GLU A 226 14.23 -21.20 19.42
C GLU A 226 14.57 -20.49 20.73
N PRO A 227 15.31 -21.17 21.65
CA PRO A 227 15.79 -20.54 22.87
C PRO A 227 16.98 -19.62 22.59
N GLY A 228 17.10 -18.52 23.35
CA GLY A 228 18.18 -17.53 23.17
C GLY A 228 18.04 -16.75 21.84
N CYS A 229 16.81 -16.45 21.47
CA CYS A 229 16.47 -15.65 20.29
C CYS A 229 16.55 -14.16 20.61
N ALA A 230 17.37 -13.42 19.87
CA ALA A 230 17.56 -11.98 20.07
C ALA A 230 16.29 -11.17 19.71
N VAL A 231 15.52 -11.62 18.72
CA VAL A 231 14.23 -10.97 18.37
C VAL A 231 13.21 -11.13 19.51
N LYS A 232 13.09 -12.34 20.09
CA LYS A 232 12.17 -12.55 21.23
C LYS A 232 12.59 -11.73 22.46
N GLN A 233 13.89 -11.62 22.71
CA GLN A 233 14.38 -10.74 23.78
C GLN A 233 14.02 -9.27 23.49
N ALA A 234 14.19 -8.80 22.26
CA ALA A 234 13.82 -7.45 21.87
C ALA A 234 12.30 -7.17 22.01
N VAL A 235 11.46 -8.19 21.86
CA VAL A 235 10.02 -8.10 22.14
C VAL A 235 9.77 -7.99 23.65
N GLU A 236 10.45 -8.79 24.46
CA GLU A 236 10.36 -8.74 25.93
C GLU A 236 10.84 -7.38 26.48
N ASP A 237 11.88 -6.81 25.87
CA ASP A 237 12.43 -5.50 26.20
C ASP A 237 11.58 -4.33 25.66
N GLY A 238 10.52 -4.60 24.88
CA GLY A 238 9.62 -3.59 24.31
C GLY A 238 10.23 -2.81 23.14
N ILE A 239 11.37 -3.25 22.57
CA ILE A 239 12.01 -2.66 21.38
C ILE A 239 11.22 -3.01 20.12
N ILE A 240 10.77 -4.26 20.02
CA ILE A 240 9.86 -4.73 18.98
C ILE A 240 8.46 -4.83 19.58
N ASN A 241 7.47 -4.26 18.88
CA ASN A 241 6.09 -4.33 19.35
C ASN A 241 5.58 -5.77 19.34
N TYR A 242 4.94 -6.18 20.43
CA TYR A 242 4.42 -7.54 20.61
C TYR A 242 3.40 -7.93 19.54
N ASP A 243 2.51 -7.03 19.16
CA ASP A 243 1.47 -7.34 18.15
C ASP A 243 2.09 -7.57 16.76
N ARG A 244 3.16 -6.81 16.42
CA ARG A 244 3.91 -7.03 15.17
C ARG A 244 4.61 -8.39 15.20
N TYR A 245 5.25 -8.73 16.29
CA TYR A 245 5.84 -10.06 16.46
C TYR A 245 4.77 -11.17 16.40
N LYS A 246 3.61 -10.95 17.00
CA LYS A 246 2.48 -11.89 16.91
C LYS A 246 2.01 -12.04 15.46
N SER A 247 1.85 -10.96 14.70
CA SER A 247 1.53 -11.04 13.27
C SER A 247 2.57 -11.85 12.50
N TYR A 248 3.87 -11.68 12.80
CA TYR A 248 4.94 -12.50 12.23
C TYR A 248 4.73 -13.98 12.50
N THR A 249 4.48 -14.37 13.75
CA THR A 249 4.28 -15.78 14.11
C THR A 249 3.02 -16.36 13.49
N ASP A 250 1.93 -15.59 13.40
CA ASP A 250 0.70 -16.02 12.76
C ASP A 250 0.91 -16.23 11.25
N ILE A 251 1.62 -15.32 10.58
CA ILE A 251 1.98 -15.44 9.16
C ILE A 251 2.92 -16.62 8.93
N PHE A 252 3.91 -16.83 9.81
CA PHE A 252 4.81 -17.97 9.75
C PHE A 252 4.04 -19.30 9.79
N GLU A 253 3.10 -19.46 10.71
CA GLU A 253 2.28 -20.68 10.78
C GLU A 253 1.36 -20.82 9.56
N GLU A 254 0.85 -19.73 8.99
CA GLU A 254 0.06 -19.77 7.74
C GLU A 254 0.92 -20.28 6.57
N ILE A 255 2.14 -19.78 6.41
CA ILE A 255 3.08 -20.23 5.36
C ILE A 255 3.44 -21.70 5.56
N LYS A 256 3.79 -22.09 6.77
CA LYS A 256 4.16 -23.47 7.13
C LYS A 256 3.04 -24.46 6.83
N ASN A 257 1.77 -24.06 7.03
CA ASN A 257 0.60 -24.89 6.80
C ASN A 257 0.05 -24.79 5.37
N LYS A 258 0.58 -23.88 4.54
CA LYS A 258 0.21 -23.76 3.14
C LYS A 258 0.64 -25.03 2.40
N LYS A 259 -0.32 -25.85 1.96
CA LYS A 259 -0.03 -27.03 1.14
C LYS A 259 0.65 -26.57 -0.15
N LYS A 260 1.88 -27.01 -0.39
CA LYS A 260 2.50 -26.89 -1.71
C LYS A 260 1.75 -27.87 -2.64
N TYR A 261 0.96 -27.35 -3.56
CA TYR A 261 0.33 -28.13 -4.64
C TYR A 261 1.21 -28.10 -5.87
#